data_f7091cf2db894d69ae36e7cfe3985d54
#
_entry.id   f7091cf2db894d69ae36e7cfe3985d54
#
_cell.length_a   1.000
_cell.length_b   1.000
_cell.length_c   1.000
_cell.angle_alpha   90.00
_cell.angle_beta   90.00
_cell.angle_gamma   90.00
#
_symmetry.space_group_name_H-M   'P 1'
#
loop_
_entity.id
_entity.type
_entity.pdbx_description
1 polymer ?
#
loop_
_entity_poly.entity_id
_entity_poly.type
_entity_poly.pdbx_seq_one_letter_code
_entity_poly.pdbx_strand_id
1 'polypeptide(L)'
;MIPGDKSETDIVPGLLSVLDDSPAKIAPAPNAPQSTGRRTTLARWLTSPENPLTPRVMVNRIWQYHFGKGLVATSSDFGRLGESPSHPELLDWLATRFAGKSERGHSELVPWSFKSLHRLIVTSATYRQSATNPNAERQQLKDPSNRLLWRANIRR
;
A
#
# COMPACT_ATOMS: atom_id res chain seq x y z
N MET A 1 7.62 5.04 30.34
CA MET A 1 9.02 5.41 30.64
C MET A 1 9.91 4.51 29.81
N ILE A 2 10.86 5.06 29.07
CA ILE A 2 11.85 4.28 28.31
C ILE A 2 13.00 3.98 29.27
N PRO A 3 13.41 2.72 29.47
CA PRO A 3 14.51 2.39 30.38
C PRO A 3 15.79 3.14 29.95
N GLY A 4 16.37 3.90 30.86
CA GLY A 4 17.59 4.69 30.62
C GLY A 4 17.39 6.15 30.22
N ASP A 5 16.17 6.59 29.96
CA ASP A 5 15.88 8.00 29.71
C ASP A 5 15.82 8.76 31.03
N LYS A 6 16.67 9.78 31.15
CA LYS A 6 16.74 10.68 32.33
C LYS A 6 15.97 11.99 32.09
N SER A 7 15.24 12.12 30.99
CA SER A 7 14.43 13.32 30.74
C SER A 7 13.21 13.33 31.67
N GLU A 8 13.02 14.43 32.39
CA GLU A 8 11.84 14.66 33.24
C GLU A 8 10.58 14.99 32.40
N THR A 9 10.70 15.04 31.07
CA THR A 9 9.58 15.37 30.19
C THR A 9 8.78 14.12 29.84
N ASP A 10 7.50 14.13 30.15
CA ASP A 10 6.57 13.10 29.70
C ASP A 10 6.56 13.01 28.17
N ILE A 11 6.86 11.82 27.65
CA ILE A 11 6.80 11.57 26.22
C ILE A 11 5.34 11.53 25.77
N VAL A 12 4.93 12.53 25.03
CA VAL A 12 3.60 12.59 24.44
C VAL A 12 3.50 11.65 23.26
N PRO A 13 2.46 10.79 23.19
CA PRO A 13 2.26 9.94 22.01
C PRO A 13 2.08 10.77 20.74
N GLY A 14 2.86 10.43 19.71
CA GLY A 14 2.83 11.09 18.40
C GLY A 14 2.59 10.11 17.26
N LEU A 15 2.44 10.65 16.07
CA LEU A 15 2.43 9.93 14.81
C LEU A 15 3.82 10.03 14.16
N LEU A 16 4.01 9.44 12.98
CA LEU A 16 5.27 9.56 12.24
C LEU A 16 5.42 10.98 11.69
N SER A 17 6.28 11.79 12.29
CA SER A 17 6.47 13.21 11.95
C SER A 17 6.89 13.43 10.49
N VAL A 18 7.56 12.46 9.87
CA VAL A 18 7.91 12.51 8.43
C VAL A 18 6.67 12.48 7.51
N LEU A 19 5.53 11.98 7.99
CA LEU A 19 4.28 11.91 7.23
C LEU A 19 3.23 12.90 7.74
N ASP A 20 3.29 13.26 9.01
CA ASP A 20 2.33 14.13 9.66
C ASP A 20 2.97 14.76 10.91
N ASP A 21 3.38 16.00 10.78
CA ASP A 21 4.04 16.76 11.86
C ASP A 21 3.03 17.36 12.87
N SER A 22 1.75 17.11 12.67
CA SER A 22 0.71 17.59 13.60
C SER A 22 0.64 16.74 14.87
N PRO A 23 0.37 17.37 16.04
CA PRO A 23 0.17 16.63 17.27
C PRO A 23 -0.99 15.64 17.17
N ALA A 24 -0.79 14.41 17.64
CA ALA A 24 -1.85 13.41 17.63
C ALA A 24 -3.02 13.83 18.54
N LYS A 25 -4.19 14.06 17.95
CA LYS A 25 -5.43 14.39 18.68
C LYS A 25 -6.02 13.11 19.29
N ILE A 26 -5.54 12.73 20.46
CA ILE A 26 -5.96 11.51 21.14
C ILE A 26 -7.17 11.83 22.03
N ALA A 27 -8.27 11.14 21.77
CA ALA A 27 -9.48 11.21 22.57
C ALA A 27 -10.15 9.85 22.71
N PRO A 28 -10.77 9.53 23.85
CA PRO A 28 -11.57 8.33 24.01
C PRO A 28 -12.66 8.25 22.94
N ALA A 29 -12.98 7.02 22.51
CA ALA A 29 -14.13 6.83 21.64
C ALA A 29 -15.43 7.05 22.43
N PRO A 30 -16.49 7.63 21.81
CA PRO A 30 -17.76 7.90 22.50
C PRO A 30 -18.39 6.68 23.17
N ASN A 31 -18.22 5.50 22.56
CA ASN A 31 -18.73 4.22 23.06
C ASN A 31 -17.76 3.48 24.00
N ALA A 32 -16.60 4.04 24.30
CA ALA A 32 -15.58 3.46 25.17
C ALA A 32 -14.85 4.54 26.00
N PRO A 33 -15.55 5.24 26.92
CA PRO A 33 -14.99 6.37 27.66
C PRO A 33 -13.83 5.98 28.59
N GLN A 34 -13.71 4.71 28.96
CA GLN A 34 -12.61 4.18 29.76
C GLN A 34 -11.33 3.91 28.93
N SER A 35 -11.42 3.98 27.60
CA SER A 35 -10.28 3.81 26.72
C SER A 35 -9.49 5.11 26.59
N THR A 36 -8.14 5.01 26.51
CA THR A 36 -7.30 6.18 26.21
C THR A 36 -7.49 6.71 24.79
N GLY A 37 -8.12 5.98 23.89
CA GLY A 37 -8.31 6.36 22.49
C GLY A 37 -7.09 6.24 21.59
N ARG A 38 -5.92 5.90 22.11
CA ARG A 38 -4.65 5.83 21.35
C ARG A 38 -4.73 4.92 20.13
N ARG A 39 -5.25 3.70 20.29
CA ARG A 39 -5.41 2.72 19.19
C ARG A 39 -6.38 3.23 18.12
N THR A 40 -7.48 3.84 18.52
CA THR A 40 -8.47 4.41 17.60
C THR A 40 -7.88 5.56 16.81
N THR A 41 -7.10 6.43 17.45
CA THR A 41 -6.39 7.54 16.79
C THR A 41 -5.39 7.01 15.78
N LEU A 42 -4.58 6.02 16.14
CA LEU A 42 -3.64 5.39 15.22
C LEU A 42 -4.37 4.74 14.02
N ALA A 43 -5.44 3.99 14.28
CA ALA A 43 -6.22 3.35 13.22
C ALA A 43 -6.80 4.37 12.23
N ARG A 44 -7.36 5.46 12.73
CA ARG A 44 -7.88 6.55 11.90
C ARG A 44 -6.78 7.19 11.05
N TRP A 45 -5.61 7.41 11.62
CA TRP A 45 -4.47 7.96 10.89
C TRP A 45 -3.97 7.00 9.81
N LEU A 46 -3.84 5.70 10.11
CA LEU A 46 -3.42 4.68 9.15
C LEU A 46 -4.40 4.55 7.98
N THR A 47 -5.70 4.71 8.23
CA THR A 47 -6.74 4.61 7.21
C THR A 47 -7.16 5.95 6.63
N SER A 48 -6.50 7.03 7.04
CA SER A 48 -6.76 8.35 6.49
C SER A 48 -6.44 8.37 4.99
N PRO A 49 -7.29 8.96 4.15
CA PRO A 49 -6.96 9.20 2.75
C PRO A 49 -5.68 10.02 2.57
N GLU A 50 -5.33 10.85 3.55
CA GLU A 50 -4.12 11.67 3.53
C GLU A 50 -2.83 10.88 3.82
N ASN A 51 -2.94 9.68 4.40
CA ASN A 51 -1.78 8.83 4.62
C ASN A 51 -1.29 8.24 3.28
N PRO A 52 -0.09 8.63 2.78
CA PRO A 52 0.37 8.19 1.47
C PRO A 52 0.95 6.77 1.49
N LEU A 53 1.33 6.27 2.66
CA LEU A 53 2.11 5.03 2.77
C LEU A 53 1.22 3.80 2.88
N THR A 54 0.23 3.80 3.77
CA THR A 54 -0.58 2.62 4.06
C THR A 54 -1.27 2.04 2.81
N PRO A 55 -1.94 2.84 1.96
CA PRO A 55 -2.58 2.28 0.77
C PRO A 55 -1.57 1.73 -0.25
N ARG A 56 -0.38 2.35 -0.40
CA ARG A 56 0.68 1.83 -1.27
C ARG A 56 1.19 0.47 -0.79
N VAL A 57 1.46 0.33 0.50
CA VAL A 57 1.92 -0.93 1.10
C VAL A 57 0.87 -2.03 0.92
N MET A 58 -0.40 -1.74 1.18
CA MET A 58 -1.49 -2.71 1.05
C MET A 58 -1.70 -3.14 -0.39
N VAL A 59 -1.75 -2.20 -1.32
CA VAL A 59 -1.88 -2.47 -2.76
C VAL A 59 -0.70 -3.30 -3.26
N ASN A 60 0.52 -2.95 -2.87
CA ASN A 60 1.72 -3.68 -3.27
C ASN A 60 1.70 -5.14 -2.79
N ARG A 61 1.25 -5.40 -1.56
CA ARG A 61 1.10 -6.76 -1.03
C ARG A 61 0.04 -7.56 -1.78
N ILE A 62 -1.12 -6.96 -2.05
CA ILE A 62 -2.19 -7.60 -2.83
C ILE A 62 -1.67 -7.91 -4.24
N TRP A 63 -0.99 -6.97 -4.88
CA TRP A 63 -0.35 -7.17 -6.18
C TRP A 63 0.64 -8.34 -6.15
N GLN A 64 1.49 -8.40 -5.13
CA GLN A 64 2.45 -9.48 -4.95
C GLN A 64 1.77 -10.85 -4.85
N TYR A 65 0.65 -10.95 -4.14
CA TYR A 65 -0.12 -12.20 -4.07
C TYR A 65 -0.71 -12.60 -5.42
N HIS A 66 -1.04 -11.67 -6.28
CA HIS A 66 -1.56 -11.95 -7.63
C HIS A 66 -0.47 -12.26 -8.65
N PHE A 67 0.63 -11.54 -8.64
CA PHE A 67 1.66 -11.61 -9.68
C PHE A 67 2.98 -12.27 -9.22
N GLY A 68 3.12 -12.59 -7.92
CA GLY A 68 4.31 -13.23 -7.35
C GLY A 68 5.37 -12.26 -6.89
N LYS A 69 5.52 -11.11 -7.55
CA LYS A 69 6.41 -10.03 -7.17
C LYS A 69 5.61 -8.75 -7.02
N GLY A 70 5.90 -7.95 -6.00
CA GLY A 70 5.29 -6.64 -5.80
C GLY A 70 5.74 -5.63 -6.87
N LEU A 71 4.99 -4.57 -7.05
CA LEU A 71 5.44 -3.40 -7.82
C LEU A 71 6.70 -2.81 -7.18
N VAL A 72 6.76 -2.78 -5.85
CA VAL A 72 7.97 -2.64 -5.05
C VAL A 72 8.39 -4.04 -4.60
N ALA A 73 9.56 -4.50 -5.03
CA ALA A 73 10.00 -5.87 -4.76
C ALA A 73 10.31 -6.09 -3.27
N THR A 74 10.82 -5.07 -2.59
CA THR A 74 11.06 -5.05 -1.14
C THR A 74 9.78 -4.74 -0.38
N SER A 75 8.82 -5.67 -0.38
CA SER A 75 7.46 -5.44 0.15
C SER A 75 7.39 -5.09 1.64
N SER A 76 8.45 -5.33 2.40
CA SER A 76 8.57 -4.97 3.81
C SER A 76 9.42 -3.72 4.04
N ASP A 77 9.99 -3.14 2.98
CA ASP A 77 10.79 -1.93 3.04
C ASP A 77 10.39 -0.99 1.90
N PHE A 78 9.63 0.04 2.25
CA PHE A 78 9.25 1.15 1.38
C PHE A 78 10.07 2.40 1.68
N GLY A 79 11.09 2.25 2.52
CA GLY A 79 11.97 3.33 2.94
C GLY A 79 13.15 3.52 2.00
N ARG A 80 14.13 4.26 2.51
CA ARG A 80 15.32 4.67 1.76
C ARG A 80 16.18 3.49 1.25
N LEU A 81 16.14 2.36 1.94
CA LEU A 81 16.88 1.16 1.57
C LEU A 81 16.08 0.20 0.68
N GLY A 82 14.79 0.49 0.47
CA GLY A 82 13.92 -0.31 -0.39
C GLY A 82 14.17 -0.04 -1.88
N GLU A 83 13.70 -0.99 -2.72
CA GLU A 83 13.74 -0.81 -4.17
C GLU A 83 12.68 0.19 -4.62
N SER A 84 12.99 0.95 -5.67
CA SER A 84 12.01 1.78 -6.36
C SER A 84 10.94 0.92 -7.05
N PRO A 85 9.70 1.40 -7.12
CA PRO A 85 8.63 0.65 -7.78
C PRO A 85 8.94 0.45 -9.28
N SER A 86 8.58 -0.71 -9.82
CA SER A 86 8.71 -1.01 -11.25
C SER A 86 7.79 -0.13 -12.11
N HIS A 87 6.62 0.22 -11.57
CA HIS A 87 5.58 1.03 -12.23
C HIS A 87 5.01 2.01 -11.20
N PRO A 88 5.69 3.16 -10.95
CA PRO A 88 5.30 4.10 -9.89
C PRO A 88 3.90 4.67 -10.10
N GLU A 89 3.56 5.07 -11.32
CA GLU A 89 2.25 5.64 -11.65
C GLU A 89 1.12 4.64 -11.42
N LEU A 90 1.34 3.35 -11.73
CA LEU A 90 0.36 2.30 -11.48
C LEU A 90 0.15 2.07 -9.98
N LEU A 91 1.25 2.06 -9.21
CA LEU A 91 1.17 1.93 -7.76
C LEU A 91 0.38 3.08 -7.14
N ASP A 92 0.65 4.30 -7.57
CA ASP A 92 -0.02 5.50 -7.08
C ASP A 92 -1.49 5.54 -7.47
N TRP A 93 -1.80 5.19 -8.71
CA TRP A 93 -3.17 5.09 -9.20
C TRP A 93 -4.01 4.08 -8.42
N LEU A 94 -3.46 2.86 -8.20
CA LEU A 94 -4.14 1.83 -7.42
C LEU A 94 -4.31 2.26 -5.96
N ALA A 95 -3.27 2.84 -5.35
CA ALA A 95 -3.29 3.29 -3.96
C ALA A 95 -4.31 4.42 -3.73
N THR A 96 -4.35 5.40 -4.64
CA THR A 96 -5.29 6.51 -4.59
C THR A 96 -6.74 6.01 -4.68
N ARG A 97 -7.03 5.09 -5.59
CA ARG A 97 -8.36 4.48 -5.73
C ARG A 97 -8.72 3.62 -4.53
N PHE A 98 -7.77 2.83 -4.02
CA PHE A 98 -8.01 1.98 -2.85
C PHE A 98 -8.28 2.82 -1.59
N ALA A 99 -7.61 3.95 -1.41
CA ALA A 99 -7.88 4.89 -0.31
C ALA A 99 -9.19 5.69 -0.48
N GLY A 100 -9.82 5.65 -1.65
CA GLY A 100 -11.04 6.39 -1.93
C GLY A 100 -10.83 7.83 -2.40
N LYS A 101 -9.59 8.20 -2.77
CA LYS A 101 -9.27 9.48 -3.41
C LYS A 101 -9.49 9.35 -4.91
N SER A 102 -10.63 9.74 -5.42
CA SER A 102 -10.86 9.84 -6.87
C SER A 102 -11.24 11.26 -7.23
N GLU A 103 -10.42 11.91 -8.04
CA GLU A 103 -10.61 13.29 -8.47
C GLU A 103 -11.87 13.50 -9.34
N ARG A 104 -12.46 12.43 -9.85
CA ARG A 104 -13.59 12.49 -10.82
C ARG A 104 -14.92 11.95 -10.30
N GLY A 105 -15.10 11.77 -8.97
CA GLY A 105 -16.38 11.34 -8.39
C GLY A 105 -16.88 9.93 -8.79
N HIS A 106 -16.18 9.23 -9.67
CA HIS A 106 -16.49 7.89 -10.13
C HIS A 106 -15.43 6.91 -9.66
N SER A 107 -15.33 6.72 -8.33
CA SER A 107 -14.55 5.59 -7.82
C SER A 107 -15.40 4.34 -7.99
N GLU A 108 -15.07 3.51 -8.98
CA GLU A 108 -15.64 2.16 -9.11
C GLU A 108 -15.26 1.26 -7.93
N LEU A 109 -14.28 1.69 -7.13
CA LEU A 109 -13.83 0.97 -5.96
C LEU A 109 -14.46 1.55 -4.69
N VAL A 110 -15.06 0.68 -3.89
CA VAL A 110 -15.42 1.03 -2.51
C VAL A 110 -14.13 1.25 -1.73
N PRO A 111 -13.95 2.39 -1.02
CA PRO A 111 -12.76 2.66 -0.24
C PRO A 111 -12.39 1.51 0.71
N TRP A 112 -11.11 1.17 0.76
CA TRP A 112 -10.56 0.09 1.60
C TRP A 112 -11.17 -1.29 1.35
N SER A 113 -11.84 -1.50 0.20
CA SER A 113 -12.43 -2.78 -0.18
C SER A 113 -11.41 -3.67 -0.90
N PHE A 114 -10.92 -4.68 -0.20
CA PHE A 114 -10.08 -5.73 -0.79
C PHE A 114 -10.79 -6.43 -1.95
N LYS A 115 -12.09 -6.73 -1.81
CA LYS A 115 -12.89 -7.39 -2.84
C LYS A 115 -12.92 -6.59 -4.15
N SER A 116 -13.10 -5.27 -4.06
CA SER A 116 -13.11 -4.39 -5.22
C SER A 116 -11.74 -4.34 -5.89
N LEU A 117 -10.66 -4.26 -5.10
CA LEU A 117 -9.30 -4.27 -5.62
C LEU A 117 -8.93 -5.61 -6.27
N HIS A 118 -9.27 -6.74 -5.64
CA HIS A 118 -9.09 -8.07 -6.24
C HIS A 118 -9.83 -8.18 -7.59
N ARG A 119 -11.10 -7.74 -7.63
CA ARG A 119 -11.88 -7.74 -8.88
C ARG A 119 -11.19 -6.94 -9.97
N LEU A 120 -10.74 -5.73 -9.66
CA LEU A 120 -10.03 -4.85 -10.60
C LEU A 120 -8.78 -5.55 -11.18
N ILE A 121 -7.99 -6.20 -10.33
CA ILE A 121 -6.78 -6.91 -10.75
C ILE A 121 -7.12 -8.11 -11.63
N VAL A 122 -8.01 -9.01 -11.19
CA VAL A 122 -8.27 -10.28 -11.91
C VAL A 122 -9.02 -10.08 -13.23
N THR A 123 -9.76 -8.97 -13.38
CA THR A 123 -10.42 -8.62 -14.64
C THR A 123 -9.52 -7.86 -15.61
N SER A 124 -8.33 -7.44 -15.18
CA SER A 124 -7.38 -6.73 -16.04
C SER A 124 -6.83 -7.61 -17.17
N ALA A 125 -6.50 -7.00 -18.30
CA ALA A 125 -5.86 -7.69 -19.40
C ALA A 125 -4.52 -8.32 -18.99
N THR A 126 -3.75 -7.61 -18.13
CA THR A 126 -2.46 -8.08 -17.61
C THR A 126 -2.60 -9.38 -16.82
N TYR A 127 -3.65 -9.52 -16.00
CA TYR A 127 -3.88 -10.76 -15.24
C TYR A 127 -4.34 -11.92 -16.10
N ARG A 128 -5.14 -11.64 -17.14
CA ARG A 128 -5.74 -12.64 -18.03
C ARG A 128 -4.87 -13.04 -19.21
N GLN A 129 -3.67 -12.46 -19.34
CA GLN A 129 -2.76 -12.80 -20.43
C GLN A 129 -2.21 -14.23 -20.28
N SER A 130 -1.78 -14.81 -21.42
CA SER A 130 -1.16 -16.14 -21.47
C SER A 130 0.24 -16.15 -20.83
N ALA A 131 0.65 -17.30 -20.32
CA ALA A 131 2.04 -17.56 -19.94
C ALA A 131 2.94 -17.79 -21.18
N THR A 132 2.36 -18.14 -22.33
CA THR A 132 3.04 -18.29 -23.62
C THR A 132 2.84 -17.05 -24.48
N ASN A 133 3.92 -16.58 -25.12
CA ASN A 133 3.88 -15.42 -26.00
C ASN A 133 4.59 -15.78 -27.32
N PRO A 134 3.98 -15.54 -28.49
CA PRO A 134 4.60 -15.80 -29.78
C PRO A 134 5.96 -15.10 -29.98
N ASN A 135 6.16 -13.97 -29.33
CA ASN A 135 7.40 -13.19 -29.38
C ASN A 135 8.29 -13.43 -28.14
N ALA A 136 8.19 -14.61 -27.50
CA ALA A 136 8.86 -14.90 -26.24
C ALA A 136 10.37 -14.68 -26.29
N GLU A 137 11.04 -15.12 -27.33
CA GLU A 137 12.50 -14.96 -27.50
C GLU A 137 12.92 -13.49 -27.46
N ARG A 138 12.26 -12.65 -28.27
CA ARG A 138 12.55 -11.21 -28.32
C ARG A 138 12.27 -10.51 -26.99
N GLN A 139 11.18 -10.86 -26.32
CA GLN A 139 10.81 -10.26 -25.04
C GLN A 139 11.72 -10.76 -23.93
N GLN A 140 12.11 -12.03 -23.95
CA GLN A 140 13.04 -12.59 -22.97
C GLN A 140 14.41 -11.92 -23.01
N LEU A 141 14.90 -11.50 -24.19
CA LEU A 141 16.14 -10.73 -24.32
C LEU A 141 16.04 -9.32 -23.73
N LYS A 142 14.85 -8.70 -23.83
CA LYS A 142 14.62 -7.32 -23.35
C LYS A 142 14.29 -7.25 -21.86
N ASP A 143 13.49 -8.17 -21.40
CA ASP A 143 13.00 -8.22 -20.01
C ASP A 143 12.95 -9.69 -19.53
N PRO A 144 14.11 -10.29 -19.24
CA PRO A 144 14.19 -11.68 -18.80
C PRO A 144 13.47 -11.93 -17.48
N SER A 145 13.40 -10.93 -16.60
CA SER A 145 12.76 -11.01 -15.31
C SER A 145 11.23 -10.79 -15.34
N ASN A 146 10.66 -10.56 -16.54
CA ASN A 146 9.25 -10.23 -16.72
C ASN A 146 8.77 -9.04 -15.86
N ARG A 147 9.64 -8.06 -15.68
CA ARG A 147 9.34 -6.87 -14.87
C ARG A 147 8.19 -6.05 -15.46
N LEU A 148 8.11 -6.03 -16.81
CA LEU A 148 7.07 -5.31 -17.55
C LEU A 148 5.80 -6.15 -17.77
N LEU A 149 5.74 -7.34 -17.19
CA LEU A 149 4.57 -8.22 -17.25
C LEU A 149 4.13 -8.55 -18.69
N TRP A 150 5.08 -8.86 -19.58
CA TRP A 150 4.80 -9.23 -20.97
C TRP A 150 4.22 -10.64 -21.13
N ARG A 151 4.21 -11.44 -20.06
CA ARG A 151 3.55 -12.75 -19.96
C ARG A 151 3.04 -12.98 -18.53
N ALA A 152 2.09 -13.89 -18.36
CA ALA A 152 1.74 -14.37 -17.03
C ALA A 152 2.91 -15.14 -16.40
N ASN A 153 3.11 -14.94 -15.09
CA ASN A 153 4.09 -15.73 -14.34
C ASN A 153 3.53 -17.13 -14.06
N ILE A 154 4.32 -18.15 -14.39
CA ILE A 154 3.99 -19.52 -14.01
C ILE A 154 4.25 -19.64 -12.52
N ARG A 155 3.22 -19.97 -11.76
CA ARG A 155 3.31 -20.28 -10.32
C ARG A 155 3.14 -21.78 -10.11
N ARG A 156 3.88 -22.28 -9.15
CA ARG A 156 3.68 -23.61 -8.60
C ARG A 156 2.86 -23.51 -7.32
#